data_39df4987373b9bf8c49b499866d7051f
#
_entry.id   39df4987373b9bf8c49b499866d7051f
#
_cell.length_a   1.000
_cell.length_b   1.000
_cell.length_c   1.000
_cell.angle_alpha   90.00
_cell.angle_beta   90.00
_cell.angle_gamma   90.00
#
_symmetry.space_group_name_H-M   'P 1'
#
loop_
_entity.id
_entity.type
_entity.pdbx_description
1 polymer ?
#
loop_
_entity_poly.entity_id
_entity_poly.type
_entity_poly.pdbx_seq_one_letter_code
_entity_poly.pdbx_strand_id
1 'polypeptide(L)'
;MKRLLILAYDFPPYVSVGGLRPYAWYKYLKEFGVYPVVVTRQWENKYGNELDYIAPSPSLETVDEETEYGTIIRTPYKPNLANRLMLKYGNVKFSLVRKAVTAFYEFAQFLFFVGPKSGLYRGAKDYLKNNSVDVILATGEPFILFKYASALSRKYNIPWIADYRDPWVQNRKRSQFMGHWNSFFERHFLQNAAAMTTVSEFFKKKIRENISVSRTFMIPNGYNPAVVSDVLHIKQKSDRMRIAFAGTIYNWHPYKSVLSLFSDFAKGKNIELNFFGVNRHKELSQMIAENHWEECIHVYPRMNLNELLPILSQHNLMLLFNEYSIMGTKIYDYIGLRRKILFCYSNDQDALFLKKKFYPIDELEGVSNHVQEDLIRNTQSGIIVKDKAQLLTELKKLYNEFTAKGCIACDSQNVEQYSRKHGAKLLAELVKEI
;
A
#
# COMPACT_ATOMS: atom_id res chain seq x y z
N MET A 1 20.47 18.53 -13.48
CA MET A 1 19.48 17.74 -12.73
C MET A 1 18.93 16.68 -13.68
N LYS A 2 19.05 15.36 -13.36
CA LYS A 2 18.45 14.31 -14.19
C LYS A 2 16.92 14.40 -14.19
N ARG A 3 16.29 14.08 -15.31
CA ARG A 3 14.82 14.09 -15.47
C ARG A 3 14.29 12.67 -15.46
N LEU A 4 13.33 12.38 -14.58
CA LEU A 4 12.70 11.06 -14.43
C LEU A 4 11.24 11.12 -14.88
N LEU A 5 10.89 10.37 -15.95
CA LEU A 5 9.50 10.18 -16.36
C LEU A 5 8.88 9.05 -15.56
N ILE A 6 7.85 9.33 -14.78
CA ILE A 6 7.16 8.37 -13.91
C ILE A 6 5.80 8.03 -14.50
N LEU A 7 5.60 6.78 -14.91
CA LEU A 7 4.28 6.26 -15.26
C LEU A 7 3.58 5.76 -14.00
N ALA A 8 2.57 6.48 -13.53
CA ALA A 8 1.81 6.14 -12.34
C ALA A 8 0.31 6.25 -12.62
N TYR A 9 -0.44 5.16 -12.47
CA TYR A 9 -1.88 5.17 -12.74
C TYR A 9 -2.64 5.87 -11.61
N ASP A 10 -2.42 5.44 -10.37
CA ASP A 10 -2.98 6.06 -9.19
C ASP A 10 -2.14 7.27 -8.76
N PHE A 11 -2.77 8.42 -8.66
CA PHE A 11 -2.10 9.67 -8.30
C PHE A 11 -3.14 10.71 -7.79
N PRO A 12 -2.77 11.64 -6.89
CA PRO A 12 -3.69 12.69 -6.47
C PRO A 12 -4.31 13.48 -7.63
N PRO A 13 -5.57 13.95 -7.48
CA PRO A 13 -6.36 14.02 -6.25
C PRO A 13 -7.09 12.71 -5.85
N TYR A 14 -6.92 11.63 -6.58
CA TYR A 14 -7.51 10.33 -6.23
C TYR A 14 -6.85 9.75 -4.97
N VAL A 15 -7.67 9.42 -3.97
CA VAL A 15 -7.19 8.91 -2.68
C VAL A 15 -7.07 7.38 -2.72
N SER A 16 -5.88 6.90 -2.97
CA SER A 16 -5.57 5.46 -2.99
C SER A 16 -4.22 5.19 -2.34
N VAL A 17 -4.08 4.01 -1.75
CA VAL A 17 -2.78 3.53 -1.23
C VAL A 17 -1.75 3.41 -2.36
N GLY A 18 -2.23 3.08 -3.57
CA GLY A 18 -1.40 2.99 -4.77
C GLY A 18 -0.73 4.28 -5.19
N GLY A 19 -1.37 5.42 -4.94
CA GLY A 19 -0.85 6.74 -5.27
C GLY A 19 0.17 7.29 -4.28
N LEU A 20 0.25 6.74 -3.06
CA LEU A 20 1.10 7.32 -1.99
C LEU A 20 2.59 7.32 -2.33
N ARG A 21 3.09 6.25 -2.93
CA ARG A 21 4.50 6.08 -3.29
C ARG A 21 4.92 6.99 -4.45
N PRO A 22 4.26 6.97 -5.62
CA PRO A 22 4.62 7.87 -6.72
C PRO A 22 4.40 9.34 -6.39
N TYR A 23 3.40 9.68 -5.56
CA TYR A 23 3.22 11.05 -5.08
C TYR A 23 4.36 11.52 -4.17
N ALA A 24 4.87 10.65 -3.31
CA ALA A 24 6.04 10.99 -2.49
C ALA A 24 7.29 11.22 -3.34
N TRP A 25 7.52 10.40 -4.38
CA TRP A 25 8.60 10.63 -5.31
C TRP A 25 8.45 11.98 -6.02
N TYR A 26 7.27 12.26 -6.53
CA TYR A 26 6.98 13.56 -7.14
C TYR A 26 7.30 14.72 -6.20
N LYS A 27 6.92 14.62 -4.91
CA LYS A 27 7.09 15.68 -3.93
C LYS A 27 8.55 15.90 -3.51
N TYR A 28 9.35 14.83 -3.41
CA TYR A 28 10.67 14.89 -2.77
C TYR A 28 11.87 14.74 -3.72
N LEU A 29 11.72 14.18 -4.92
CA LEU A 29 12.86 13.88 -5.80
C LEU A 29 13.69 15.11 -6.18
N LYS A 30 13.04 16.26 -6.35
CA LYS A 30 13.72 17.51 -6.71
C LYS A 30 14.73 17.95 -5.65
N GLU A 31 14.45 17.68 -4.36
CA GLU A 31 15.38 17.96 -3.27
C GLU A 31 16.67 17.11 -3.38
N PHE A 32 16.59 15.97 -4.05
CA PHE A 32 17.72 15.06 -4.27
C PHE A 32 18.32 15.14 -5.68
N GLY A 33 18.05 16.22 -6.40
CA GLY A 33 18.66 16.50 -7.70
C GLY A 33 18.08 15.70 -8.88
N VAL A 34 16.84 15.20 -8.77
CA VAL A 34 16.09 14.55 -9.84
C VAL A 34 14.78 15.31 -10.08
N TYR A 35 14.52 15.73 -11.33
CA TYR A 35 13.28 16.41 -11.71
C TYR A 35 12.22 15.40 -12.14
N PRO A 36 11.11 15.25 -11.40
CA PRO A 36 10.06 14.30 -11.75
C PRO A 36 9.09 14.86 -12.79
N VAL A 37 8.76 14.03 -13.78
CA VAL A 37 7.68 14.25 -14.75
C VAL A 37 6.72 13.07 -14.59
N VAL A 38 5.55 13.30 -14.01
CA VAL A 38 4.57 12.24 -13.75
C VAL A 38 3.52 12.19 -14.84
N VAL A 39 3.34 11.03 -15.47
CA VAL A 39 2.23 10.76 -16.39
C VAL A 39 1.20 9.91 -15.67
N THR A 40 0.01 10.47 -15.50
CA THR A 40 -1.10 9.82 -14.81
C THR A 40 -2.42 10.03 -15.56
N ARG A 41 -3.50 9.42 -15.11
CA ARG A 41 -4.82 9.74 -15.64
C ARG A 41 -5.40 10.98 -14.97
N GLN A 42 -6.36 11.63 -15.61
CA GLN A 42 -7.17 12.65 -14.96
C GLN A 42 -8.11 11.98 -13.94
N TRP A 43 -7.91 12.30 -12.68
CA TRP A 43 -8.72 11.87 -11.58
C TRP A 43 -9.54 13.03 -11.00
N GLU A 44 -10.71 12.71 -10.47
CA GLU A 44 -11.44 13.59 -9.56
C GLU A 44 -11.06 13.29 -8.11
N ASN A 45 -11.30 14.24 -7.22
CA ASN A 45 -11.08 14.06 -5.78
C ASN A 45 -12.14 13.15 -5.18
N LYS A 46 -11.91 11.83 -5.24
CA LYS A 46 -12.82 10.79 -4.77
C LYS A 46 -12.09 9.73 -3.97
N TYR A 47 -12.79 9.10 -3.05
CA TYR A 47 -12.27 8.11 -2.10
C TYR A 47 -12.26 6.67 -2.62
N GLY A 48 -12.24 6.47 -3.93
CA GLY A 48 -11.92 5.19 -4.51
C GLY A 48 -12.94 4.08 -4.29
N ASN A 49 -14.23 4.33 -4.58
CA ASN A 49 -15.14 3.23 -4.82
C ASN A 49 -14.89 2.64 -6.24
N GLU A 50 -15.41 1.44 -6.50
CA GLU A 50 -15.24 0.76 -7.79
C GLU A 50 -15.74 1.57 -8.99
N LEU A 51 -16.77 2.38 -8.82
CA LEU A 51 -17.34 3.22 -9.87
C LEU A 51 -16.47 4.43 -10.16
N ASP A 52 -15.86 5.04 -9.15
CA ASP A 52 -14.91 6.14 -9.32
C ASP A 52 -13.69 5.71 -10.12
N TYR A 53 -13.23 4.45 -9.89
CA TYR A 53 -12.08 3.89 -10.59
C TYR A 53 -12.32 3.71 -12.10
N ILE A 54 -13.56 3.55 -12.54
CA ILE A 54 -13.94 3.37 -13.96
C ILE A 54 -14.67 4.58 -14.55
N ALA A 55 -14.90 5.65 -13.78
CA ALA A 55 -15.56 6.86 -14.25
C ALA A 55 -14.77 7.57 -15.36
N PRO A 56 -15.42 8.21 -16.34
CA PRO A 56 -14.74 8.98 -17.37
C PRO A 56 -13.99 10.16 -16.77
N SER A 57 -12.94 10.61 -17.45
CA SER A 57 -12.25 11.84 -17.06
C SER A 57 -13.10 13.08 -17.33
N PRO A 58 -12.89 14.17 -16.58
CA PRO A 58 -13.59 15.45 -16.78
C PRO A 58 -13.35 16.08 -18.15
N SER A 59 -12.14 15.88 -18.71
CA SER A 59 -11.74 16.36 -20.04
C SER A 59 -11.31 15.23 -20.96
N LEU A 60 -11.42 15.43 -22.27
CA LEU A 60 -10.90 14.52 -23.30
C LEU A 60 -9.49 14.88 -23.76
N GLU A 61 -8.95 16.00 -23.31
CA GLU A 61 -7.64 16.50 -23.65
C GLU A 61 -6.62 16.14 -22.55
N THR A 62 -5.36 15.99 -22.94
CA THR A 62 -4.26 15.89 -21.98
C THR A 62 -3.97 17.26 -21.38
N VAL A 63 -3.82 17.33 -20.07
CA VAL A 63 -3.51 18.56 -19.34
C VAL A 63 -2.13 18.43 -18.71
N ASP A 64 -1.27 19.38 -19.00
CA ASP A 64 0.06 19.50 -18.41
C ASP A 64 0.03 20.58 -17.32
N GLU A 65 0.58 20.26 -16.16
CA GLU A 65 0.63 21.11 -14.99
C GLU A 65 2.07 21.18 -14.48
N GLU A 66 2.67 22.35 -14.46
CA GLU A 66 3.96 22.60 -13.80
C GLU A 66 3.73 23.11 -12.38
N THR A 67 4.47 22.56 -11.43
CA THR A 67 4.41 22.94 -10.03
C THR A 67 5.82 23.16 -9.48
N GLU A 68 5.92 23.57 -8.23
CA GLU A 68 7.18 23.67 -7.51
C GLU A 68 7.95 22.33 -7.42
N TYR A 69 7.24 21.19 -7.44
CA TYR A 69 7.83 19.86 -7.32
C TYR A 69 8.29 19.27 -8.66
N GLY A 70 7.60 19.56 -9.75
CA GLY A 70 7.86 18.99 -11.06
C GLY A 70 6.68 19.16 -12.01
N THR A 71 6.62 18.34 -13.06
CA THR A 71 5.54 18.36 -14.07
C THR A 71 4.59 17.18 -13.87
N ILE A 72 3.28 17.41 -14.03
CA ILE A 72 2.25 16.38 -14.05
C ILE A 72 1.54 16.43 -15.40
N ILE A 73 1.49 15.30 -16.10
CA ILE A 73 0.79 15.10 -17.36
C ILE A 73 -0.44 14.26 -17.08
N ARG A 74 -1.62 14.89 -17.09
CA ARG A 74 -2.91 14.24 -16.79
C ARG A 74 -3.59 13.81 -18.09
N THR A 75 -3.61 12.51 -18.37
CA THR A 75 -4.18 11.94 -19.58
C THR A 75 -5.65 11.58 -19.41
N PRO A 76 -6.49 11.73 -20.45
CA PRO A 76 -7.90 11.38 -20.37
C PRO A 76 -8.11 9.87 -20.25
N TYR A 77 -9.10 9.49 -19.45
CA TYR A 77 -9.57 8.11 -19.32
C TYR A 77 -10.93 7.96 -20.01
N LYS A 78 -11.00 7.06 -20.98
CA LYS A 78 -12.24 6.73 -21.69
C LYS A 78 -12.70 5.32 -21.27
N PRO A 79 -13.84 5.19 -20.56
CA PRO A 79 -14.38 3.88 -20.19
C PRO A 79 -14.63 3.01 -21.42
N ASN A 80 -14.19 1.75 -21.36
CA ASN A 80 -14.56 0.77 -22.35
C ASN A 80 -16.04 0.35 -22.24
N LEU A 81 -16.52 -0.52 -23.15
CA LEU A 81 -17.92 -0.95 -23.13
C LEU A 81 -18.32 -1.60 -21.80
N ALA A 82 -17.46 -2.45 -21.20
CA ALA A 82 -17.76 -3.09 -19.94
C ALA A 82 -17.93 -2.05 -18.79
N ASN A 83 -17.03 -1.05 -18.75
CA ASN A 83 -17.10 0.02 -17.75
C ASN A 83 -18.34 0.91 -17.95
N ARG A 84 -18.69 1.25 -19.19
CA ARG A 84 -19.90 2.01 -19.52
C ARG A 84 -21.17 1.28 -19.10
N LEU A 85 -21.24 -0.04 -19.35
CA LEU A 85 -22.36 -0.86 -18.90
C LEU A 85 -22.45 -0.92 -17.37
N MET A 86 -21.31 -1.03 -16.69
CA MET A 86 -21.25 -1.01 -15.21
C MET A 86 -21.74 0.32 -14.64
N LEU A 87 -21.26 1.44 -15.19
CA LEU A 87 -21.67 2.80 -14.76
C LEU A 87 -23.16 3.04 -14.98
N LYS A 88 -23.74 2.56 -16.09
CA LYS A 88 -25.13 2.82 -16.44
C LYS A 88 -26.12 1.86 -15.78
N TYR A 89 -25.79 0.59 -15.63
CA TYR A 89 -26.72 -0.47 -15.25
C TYR A 89 -26.35 -1.20 -13.96
N GLY A 90 -25.22 -0.85 -13.33
CA GLY A 90 -24.75 -1.49 -12.13
C GLY A 90 -24.16 -2.88 -12.33
N ASN A 91 -23.99 -3.60 -11.24
CA ASN A 91 -23.23 -4.86 -11.22
C ASN A 91 -23.97 -6.09 -11.77
N VAL A 92 -25.30 -6.09 -11.75
CA VAL A 92 -26.12 -7.26 -12.07
C VAL A 92 -26.39 -7.37 -13.58
N LYS A 93 -26.86 -6.28 -14.21
CA LYS A 93 -27.24 -6.29 -15.64
C LYS A 93 -26.00 -6.43 -16.55
N PHE A 94 -26.16 -7.19 -17.63
CA PHE A 94 -25.14 -7.44 -18.65
C PHE A 94 -23.84 -8.07 -18.13
N SER A 95 -23.89 -8.83 -17.03
CA SER A 95 -22.69 -9.37 -16.38
C SER A 95 -21.84 -10.25 -17.31
N LEU A 96 -22.47 -11.07 -18.17
CA LEU A 96 -21.76 -11.93 -19.16
C LEU A 96 -21.05 -11.10 -20.22
N VAL A 97 -21.74 -10.10 -20.80
CA VAL A 97 -21.14 -9.19 -21.79
C VAL A 97 -19.97 -8.42 -21.18
N ARG A 98 -20.14 -7.91 -19.96
CA ARG A 98 -19.06 -7.21 -19.24
C ARG A 98 -17.87 -8.12 -19.00
N LYS A 99 -18.08 -9.36 -18.58
CA LYS A 99 -17.00 -10.35 -18.36
C LYS A 99 -16.26 -10.64 -19.66
N ALA A 100 -16.97 -10.85 -20.76
CA ALA A 100 -16.35 -11.11 -22.08
C ALA A 100 -15.52 -9.92 -22.57
N VAL A 101 -16.06 -8.69 -22.47
CA VAL A 101 -15.34 -7.47 -22.85
C VAL A 101 -14.13 -7.23 -21.95
N THR A 102 -14.26 -7.44 -20.65
CA THR A 102 -13.13 -7.32 -19.71
C THR A 102 -12.04 -8.33 -20.05
N ALA A 103 -12.39 -9.60 -20.26
CA ALA A 103 -11.45 -10.64 -20.66
C ALA A 103 -10.73 -10.28 -21.98
N PHE A 104 -11.47 -9.79 -22.99
CA PHE A 104 -10.86 -9.31 -24.22
C PHE A 104 -9.79 -8.23 -23.98
N TYR A 105 -10.10 -7.19 -23.19
CA TYR A 105 -9.13 -6.14 -22.90
C TYR A 105 -7.96 -6.61 -22.02
N GLU A 106 -8.21 -7.55 -21.10
CA GLU A 106 -7.14 -8.14 -20.27
C GLU A 106 -6.10 -8.90 -21.12
N PHE A 107 -6.53 -9.53 -22.22
CA PHE A 107 -5.62 -10.16 -23.17
C PHE A 107 -5.05 -9.16 -24.19
N ALA A 108 -5.90 -8.39 -24.85
CA ALA A 108 -5.54 -7.53 -25.96
C ALA A 108 -4.57 -6.40 -25.54
N GLN A 109 -4.67 -5.88 -24.30
CA GLN A 109 -3.80 -4.81 -23.81
C GLN A 109 -2.31 -5.21 -23.81
N PHE A 110 -1.98 -6.49 -23.61
CA PHE A 110 -0.58 -6.95 -23.61
C PHE A 110 -0.02 -7.10 -25.04
N LEU A 111 -0.87 -7.30 -26.03
CA LEU A 111 -0.47 -7.38 -27.44
C LEU A 111 -0.49 -6.00 -28.09
N PHE A 112 -1.53 -5.22 -27.85
CA PHE A 112 -1.80 -3.94 -28.51
C PHE A 112 -1.83 -2.78 -27.50
N PHE A 113 -1.65 -1.53 -27.97
CA PHE A 113 -1.80 -0.33 -27.15
C PHE A 113 -3.27 0.12 -27.08
N VAL A 114 -4.13 -0.77 -26.61
CA VAL A 114 -5.58 -0.59 -26.50
C VAL A 114 -6.05 -0.61 -25.04
N GLY A 115 -7.30 -0.22 -24.84
CA GLY A 115 -7.93 -0.20 -23.51
C GLY A 115 -7.84 1.14 -22.80
N PRO A 116 -8.57 1.28 -21.69
CA PRO A 116 -8.76 2.56 -21.02
C PRO A 116 -7.47 3.20 -20.49
N LYS A 117 -6.46 2.38 -20.17
CA LYS A 117 -5.17 2.84 -19.63
C LYS A 117 -4.16 3.29 -20.70
N SER A 118 -4.44 3.05 -22.00
CA SER A 118 -3.53 3.40 -23.09
C SER A 118 -3.30 4.91 -23.26
N GLY A 119 -4.11 5.74 -22.62
CA GLY A 119 -3.91 7.19 -22.52
C GLY A 119 -2.54 7.54 -21.95
N LEU A 120 -2.08 6.83 -20.91
CA LEU A 120 -0.77 7.09 -20.29
C LEU A 120 0.37 6.87 -21.27
N TYR A 121 0.32 5.81 -22.08
CA TYR A 121 1.31 5.57 -23.13
C TYR A 121 1.33 6.70 -24.18
N ARG A 122 0.15 7.15 -24.63
CA ARG A 122 0.04 8.24 -25.59
C ARG A 122 0.56 9.55 -25.02
N GLY A 123 0.14 9.95 -23.82
CA GLY A 123 0.61 11.17 -23.17
C GLY A 123 2.12 11.17 -22.93
N ALA A 124 2.68 10.07 -22.44
CA ALA A 124 4.13 9.92 -22.29
C ALA A 124 4.87 10.01 -23.64
N LYS A 125 4.34 9.34 -24.67
CA LYS A 125 4.90 9.37 -26.04
C LYS A 125 4.86 10.78 -26.63
N ASP A 126 3.77 11.50 -26.44
CA ASP A 126 3.62 12.87 -26.97
C ASP A 126 4.54 13.84 -26.23
N TYR A 127 4.69 13.71 -24.93
CA TYR A 127 5.68 14.48 -24.17
C TYR A 127 7.11 14.23 -24.65
N LEU A 128 7.50 12.99 -24.87
CA LEU A 128 8.85 12.59 -25.31
C LEU A 128 9.18 12.99 -26.77
N LYS A 129 8.21 13.44 -27.57
CA LYS A 129 8.51 14.01 -28.92
C LYS A 129 9.26 15.33 -28.84
N ASN A 130 8.96 16.13 -27.81
CA ASN A 130 9.45 17.51 -27.69
C ASN A 130 10.32 17.71 -26.44
N ASN A 131 10.44 16.70 -25.58
CA ASN A 131 11.18 16.79 -24.33
C ASN A 131 12.08 15.56 -24.13
N SER A 132 13.26 15.79 -23.57
CA SER A 132 14.18 14.73 -23.16
C SER A 132 13.98 14.36 -21.70
N VAL A 133 14.15 13.08 -21.37
CA VAL A 133 14.28 12.56 -20.01
C VAL A 133 15.43 11.56 -19.95
N ASP A 134 16.03 11.41 -18.79
CA ASP A 134 17.20 10.53 -18.62
C ASP A 134 16.79 9.10 -18.28
N VAL A 135 15.68 8.92 -17.55
CA VAL A 135 15.20 7.62 -17.09
C VAL A 135 13.67 7.58 -17.12
N ILE A 136 13.09 6.42 -17.42
CA ILE A 136 11.67 6.14 -17.29
C ILE A 136 11.48 5.22 -16.08
N LEU A 137 10.47 5.47 -15.23
CA LEU A 137 10.04 4.57 -14.18
C LEU A 137 8.57 4.23 -14.38
N ALA A 138 8.21 2.96 -14.26
CA ALA A 138 6.80 2.54 -14.20
C ALA A 138 6.52 1.84 -12.88
N THR A 139 5.47 2.27 -12.15
CA THR A 139 5.05 1.63 -10.91
C THR A 139 3.85 0.70 -11.14
N GLY A 140 3.98 -0.58 -10.85
CA GLY A 140 2.87 -1.56 -10.79
C GLY A 140 2.08 -1.38 -9.48
N GLU A 141 0.81 -1.59 -9.40
CA GLU A 141 -0.22 -1.87 -10.37
C GLU A 141 -0.80 -0.58 -10.97
N PRO A 142 -1.31 -0.62 -12.19
CA PRO A 142 -1.48 -1.77 -13.08
C PRO A 142 -0.22 -2.12 -13.88
N PHE A 143 0.10 -3.40 -13.98
CA PHE A 143 1.34 -3.89 -14.64
C PHE A 143 1.44 -3.66 -16.15
N ILE A 144 0.36 -3.24 -16.80
CA ILE A 144 0.41 -2.78 -18.19
C ILE A 144 1.36 -1.58 -18.39
N LEU A 145 1.66 -0.82 -17.31
CA LEU A 145 2.61 0.28 -17.35
C LEU A 145 4.03 -0.20 -17.66
N PHE A 146 4.38 -1.44 -17.30
CA PHE A 146 5.68 -2.03 -17.67
C PHE A 146 5.81 -2.22 -19.18
N LYS A 147 4.72 -2.65 -19.88
CA LYS A 147 4.69 -2.65 -21.34
C LYS A 147 4.96 -1.26 -21.91
N TYR A 148 4.29 -0.25 -21.35
CA TYR A 148 4.42 1.13 -21.83
C TYR A 148 5.83 1.65 -21.63
N ALA A 149 6.42 1.45 -20.46
CA ALA A 149 7.80 1.84 -20.17
C ALA A 149 8.80 1.10 -21.07
N SER A 150 8.66 -0.22 -21.20
CA SER A 150 9.51 -1.04 -22.08
C SER A 150 9.46 -0.57 -23.54
N ALA A 151 8.27 -0.25 -24.05
CA ALA A 151 8.09 0.21 -25.42
C ALA A 151 8.65 1.62 -25.64
N LEU A 152 8.45 2.53 -24.69
CA LEU A 152 9.02 3.87 -24.74
C LEU A 152 10.55 3.84 -24.63
N SER A 153 11.08 3.02 -23.73
CA SER A 153 12.52 2.78 -23.57
C SER A 153 13.18 2.35 -24.87
N ARG A 154 12.63 1.33 -25.53
CA ARG A 154 13.15 0.86 -26.84
C ARG A 154 13.03 1.92 -27.92
N LYS A 155 11.91 2.67 -27.96
CA LYS A 155 11.66 3.67 -29.01
C LYS A 155 12.57 4.87 -28.91
N TYR A 156 12.85 5.35 -27.69
CA TYR A 156 13.60 6.58 -27.45
C TYR A 156 15.03 6.32 -26.92
N ASN A 157 15.42 5.06 -26.80
CA ASN A 157 16.70 4.60 -26.22
C ASN A 157 16.96 5.21 -24.83
N ILE A 158 15.94 5.18 -23.96
CA ILE A 158 15.99 5.68 -22.60
C ILE A 158 15.93 4.50 -21.63
N PRO A 159 16.85 4.35 -20.65
CA PRO A 159 16.80 3.29 -19.65
C PRO A 159 15.53 3.40 -18.80
N TRP A 160 14.99 2.24 -18.33
CA TRP A 160 13.81 2.26 -17.51
C TRP A 160 13.89 1.37 -16.27
N ILE A 161 13.15 1.75 -15.24
CA ILE A 161 13.06 1.07 -13.94
C ILE A 161 11.65 0.51 -13.77
N ALA A 162 11.57 -0.78 -13.41
CA ALA A 162 10.33 -1.44 -13.01
C ALA A 162 10.16 -1.36 -11.49
N ASP A 163 9.15 -0.63 -11.01
CA ASP A 163 8.85 -0.55 -9.58
C ASP A 163 7.68 -1.47 -9.21
N TYR A 164 7.97 -2.48 -8.41
CA TYR A 164 7.03 -3.46 -7.90
C TYR A 164 6.62 -3.12 -6.46
N ARG A 165 5.37 -2.73 -6.28
CA ARG A 165 4.76 -2.64 -4.94
C ARG A 165 4.31 -4.01 -4.44
N ASP A 166 3.78 -4.80 -5.38
CA ASP A 166 3.37 -6.19 -5.21
C ASP A 166 3.87 -7.01 -6.41
N PRO A 167 4.14 -8.31 -6.23
CA PRO A 167 4.55 -9.16 -7.34
C PRO A 167 3.41 -9.37 -8.34
N TRP A 168 3.71 -9.35 -9.65
CA TRP A 168 2.69 -9.50 -10.70
C TRP A 168 2.13 -10.92 -10.78
N VAL A 169 2.98 -11.92 -10.68
CA VAL A 169 2.64 -13.34 -10.93
C VAL A 169 2.65 -14.14 -9.64
N GLN A 170 1.69 -13.91 -8.70
CA GLN A 170 1.80 -14.61 -7.43
C GLN A 170 0.55 -14.96 -6.67
N ASN A 171 -0.61 -14.74 -7.25
CA ASN A 171 -1.83 -15.10 -6.54
C ASN A 171 -2.19 -16.55 -6.83
N ARG A 172 -2.09 -17.46 -5.83
CA ARG A 172 -2.54 -18.86 -5.91
C ARG A 172 -3.96 -19.04 -6.48
N LYS A 173 -4.80 -18.01 -6.38
CA LYS A 173 -6.20 -18.04 -6.82
C LYS A 173 -6.39 -17.72 -8.31
N ARG A 174 -5.35 -17.32 -9.06
CA ARG A 174 -5.46 -17.14 -10.51
C ARG A 174 -5.39 -18.48 -11.20
N SER A 175 -6.18 -18.66 -12.28
CA SER A 175 -6.09 -19.85 -13.11
C SER A 175 -4.66 -20.07 -13.60
N GLN A 176 -4.22 -21.31 -13.74
CA GLN A 176 -2.88 -21.64 -14.23
C GLN A 176 -2.59 -20.97 -15.58
N PHE A 177 -3.58 -20.92 -16.46
CA PHE A 177 -3.45 -20.28 -17.77
C PHE A 177 -3.11 -18.77 -17.64
N MET A 178 -3.83 -18.03 -16.80
CA MET A 178 -3.54 -16.61 -16.56
C MET A 178 -2.18 -16.41 -15.89
N GLY A 179 -1.75 -17.33 -15.06
CA GLY A 179 -0.42 -17.34 -14.47
C GLY A 179 0.68 -17.42 -15.53
N HIS A 180 0.61 -18.37 -16.45
CA HIS A 180 1.56 -18.52 -17.55
C HIS A 180 1.56 -17.33 -18.51
N TRP A 181 0.36 -16.81 -18.86
CA TRP A 181 0.20 -15.62 -19.69
C TRP A 181 0.89 -14.40 -19.10
N ASN A 182 0.59 -14.10 -17.84
CA ASN A 182 1.21 -12.98 -17.14
C ASN A 182 2.73 -13.16 -16.98
N SER A 183 3.19 -14.36 -16.64
CA SER A 183 4.61 -14.69 -16.52
C SER A 183 5.38 -14.50 -17.84
N PHE A 184 4.78 -14.89 -18.97
CA PHE A 184 5.37 -14.66 -20.28
C PHE A 184 5.56 -13.17 -20.57
N PHE A 185 4.50 -12.35 -20.38
CA PHE A 185 4.58 -10.92 -20.65
C PHE A 185 5.43 -10.16 -19.63
N GLU A 186 5.41 -10.56 -18.37
CA GLU A 186 6.30 -10.01 -17.36
C GLU A 186 7.76 -10.18 -17.81
N ARG A 187 8.18 -11.40 -18.14
CA ARG A 187 9.52 -11.67 -18.67
C ARG A 187 9.82 -10.85 -19.92
N HIS A 188 8.89 -10.85 -20.89
CA HIS A 188 9.07 -10.13 -22.15
C HIS A 188 9.27 -8.62 -21.96
N PHE A 189 8.51 -7.96 -21.07
CA PHE A 189 8.63 -6.51 -20.88
C PHE A 189 9.87 -6.16 -20.08
N LEU A 190 10.28 -7.00 -19.13
CA LEU A 190 11.42 -6.70 -18.28
C LEU A 190 12.80 -7.03 -18.91
N GLN A 191 12.85 -7.65 -20.08
CA GLN A 191 14.11 -7.95 -20.76
C GLN A 191 15.02 -6.74 -20.97
N ASN A 192 14.45 -5.56 -21.17
CA ASN A 192 15.19 -4.30 -21.35
C ASN A 192 15.09 -3.35 -20.16
N ALA A 193 14.66 -3.82 -18.97
CA ALA A 193 14.67 -3.02 -17.77
C ALA A 193 16.12 -2.84 -17.26
N ALA A 194 16.54 -1.60 -17.04
CA ALA A 194 17.86 -1.29 -16.50
C ALA A 194 17.97 -1.63 -15.01
N ALA A 195 16.85 -1.55 -14.28
CA ALA A 195 16.76 -1.90 -12.87
C ALA A 195 15.33 -2.27 -12.48
N MET A 196 15.21 -2.90 -11.32
CA MET A 196 13.95 -3.18 -10.64
C MET A 196 14.02 -2.68 -9.21
N THR A 197 12.92 -2.09 -8.71
CA THR A 197 12.74 -1.77 -7.30
C THR A 197 11.56 -2.53 -6.72
N THR A 198 11.63 -2.86 -5.41
CA THR A 198 10.53 -3.49 -4.68
C THR A 198 10.54 -3.10 -3.20
N VAL A 199 9.51 -3.49 -2.45
CA VAL A 199 9.26 -2.99 -1.09
C VAL A 199 9.84 -3.88 0.02
N SER A 200 10.21 -5.14 -0.27
CA SER A 200 10.76 -6.07 0.73
C SER A 200 11.68 -7.13 0.11
N GLU A 201 12.58 -7.70 0.90
CA GLU A 201 13.45 -8.80 0.46
C GLU A 201 12.64 -10.05 0.08
N PHE A 202 11.51 -10.30 0.75
CA PHE A 202 10.60 -11.37 0.38
C PHE A 202 10.08 -11.19 -1.05
N PHE A 203 9.55 -10.00 -1.38
CA PHE A 203 9.06 -9.72 -2.73
C PHE A 203 10.19 -9.71 -3.76
N LYS A 204 11.36 -9.20 -3.41
CA LYS A 204 12.54 -9.25 -4.27
C LYS A 204 12.89 -10.69 -4.66
N LYS A 205 12.97 -11.60 -3.70
CA LYS A 205 13.22 -13.01 -3.96
C LYS A 205 12.11 -13.61 -4.82
N LYS A 206 10.88 -13.35 -4.45
CA LYS A 206 9.71 -13.89 -5.13
C LYS A 206 9.60 -13.45 -6.60
N ILE A 207 9.80 -12.19 -6.89
CA ILE A 207 9.80 -11.65 -8.26
C ILE A 207 10.92 -12.28 -9.08
N ARG A 208 12.11 -12.46 -8.48
CA ARG A 208 13.26 -13.08 -9.15
C ARG A 208 13.09 -14.56 -9.49
N GLU A 209 12.10 -15.25 -8.94
CA GLU A 209 11.73 -16.60 -9.39
C GLU A 209 11.22 -16.61 -10.84
N ASN A 210 10.62 -15.50 -11.30
CA ASN A 210 10.04 -15.40 -12.63
C ASN A 210 10.90 -14.58 -13.61
N ILE A 211 11.63 -13.59 -13.14
CA ILE A 211 12.39 -12.65 -13.97
C ILE A 211 13.85 -12.55 -13.57
N SER A 212 14.70 -12.19 -14.54
CA SER A 212 16.12 -11.95 -14.31
C SER A 212 16.46 -10.50 -14.70
N VAL A 213 16.42 -9.60 -13.71
CA VAL A 213 16.92 -8.23 -13.83
C VAL A 213 18.15 -8.12 -12.94
N SER A 214 19.28 -7.75 -13.52
CA SER A 214 20.59 -7.76 -12.83
C SER A 214 20.63 -6.80 -11.63
N ARG A 215 20.10 -5.60 -11.80
CA ARG A 215 20.08 -4.55 -10.78
C ARG A 215 18.71 -4.51 -10.07
N THR A 216 18.69 -5.01 -8.85
CA THR A 216 17.46 -5.08 -8.04
C THR A 216 17.68 -4.40 -6.70
N PHE A 217 16.84 -3.40 -6.39
CA PHE A 217 16.97 -2.57 -5.19
C PHE A 217 15.70 -2.67 -4.33
N MET A 218 15.90 -2.60 -3.01
CA MET A 218 14.81 -2.50 -2.06
C MET A 218 14.59 -1.04 -1.69
N ILE A 219 13.40 -0.54 -1.97
CA ILE A 219 12.93 0.77 -1.52
C ILE A 219 11.62 0.54 -0.76
N PRO A 220 11.62 0.47 0.56
CA PRO A 220 10.42 0.20 1.35
C PRO A 220 9.32 1.23 1.12
N ASN A 221 8.08 0.86 1.40
CA ASN A 221 7.04 1.85 1.65
C ASN A 221 7.41 2.66 2.90
N GLY A 222 6.67 3.75 3.18
CA GLY A 222 7.01 4.57 4.32
C GLY A 222 5.86 5.47 4.76
N TYR A 223 6.03 6.10 5.92
CA TYR A 223 5.15 7.15 6.40
C TYR A 223 5.44 8.50 5.70
N ASN A 224 4.46 9.40 5.71
CA ASN A 224 4.66 10.76 5.22
C ASN A 224 5.28 11.63 6.32
N PRO A 225 6.56 12.04 6.22
CA PRO A 225 7.21 12.77 7.30
C PRO A 225 6.58 14.14 7.57
N ALA A 226 6.04 14.82 6.56
CA ALA A 226 5.40 16.12 6.73
C ALA A 226 4.14 16.01 7.61
N VAL A 227 3.26 15.03 7.33
CA VAL A 227 2.02 14.83 8.10
C VAL A 227 2.31 14.31 9.51
N VAL A 228 3.33 13.45 9.64
CA VAL A 228 3.72 12.90 10.94
C VAL A 228 4.35 13.99 11.83
N SER A 229 5.22 14.87 11.28
CA SER A 229 5.83 15.97 12.05
C SER A 229 4.80 16.89 12.70
N ASP A 230 3.68 17.11 12.00
CA ASP A 230 2.59 17.97 12.48
C ASP A 230 1.89 17.42 13.73
N VAL A 231 2.03 16.14 14.03
CA VAL A 231 1.33 15.46 15.13
C VAL A 231 2.24 14.85 16.20
N LEU A 232 3.56 14.84 16.00
CA LEU A 232 4.51 14.27 16.99
C LEU A 232 4.49 14.98 18.36
N HIS A 233 4.11 16.26 18.39
CA HIS A 233 3.97 17.02 19.62
C HIS A 233 2.74 16.62 20.46
N ILE A 234 1.79 15.89 19.87
CA ILE A 234 0.55 15.47 20.54
C ILE A 234 0.88 14.39 21.56
N LYS A 235 0.56 14.66 22.82
CA LYS A 235 0.77 13.72 23.94
C LYS A 235 -0.30 12.62 23.92
N GLN A 236 0.09 11.47 24.45
CA GLN A 236 -0.86 10.39 24.76
C GLN A 236 -1.86 10.88 25.83
N LYS A 237 -3.12 10.44 25.74
CA LYS A 237 -4.09 10.66 26.80
C LYS A 237 -3.81 9.75 27.99
N SER A 238 -3.99 10.30 29.21
CA SER A 238 -3.67 9.63 30.45
C SER A 238 -4.89 9.28 31.33
N ASP A 239 -6.09 9.68 30.88
CA ASP A 239 -7.35 9.41 31.58
C ASP A 239 -7.80 7.96 31.46
N ARG A 240 -7.52 7.31 30.31
CA ARG A 240 -7.85 5.93 29.97
C ARG A 240 -6.76 5.36 29.04
N MET A 241 -6.37 4.09 29.24
CA MET A 241 -5.47 3.42 28.29
C MET A 241 -6.18 3.14 26.98
N ARG A 242 -5.66 3.68 25.89
CA ARG A 242 -6.25 3.56 24.54
C ARG A 242 -5.37 2.77 23.59
N ILE A 243 -5.95 1.76 22.97
CA ILE A 243 -5.32 0.99 21.91
C ILE A 243 -6.05 1.28 20.60
N ALA A 244 -5.34 1.55 19.52
CA ALA A 244 -5.93 1.84 18.22
C ALA A 244 -5.56 0.79 17.18
N PHE A 245 -6.52 0.45 16.31
CA PHE A 245 -6.30 -0.25 15.05
C PHE A 245 -6.91 0.56 13.92
N ALA A 246 -6.17 0.80 12.83
CA ALA A 246 -6.68 1.49 11.66
C ALA A 246 -6.51 0.67 10.37
N GLY A 247 -7.55 0.63 9.52
CA GLY A 247 -7.49 0.04 8.20
C GLY A 247 -8.08 -1.37 8.07
N THR A 248 -7.62 -2.14 7.10
CA THR A 248 -8.26 -3.41 6.69
C THR A 248 -8.00 -4.55 7.67
N ILE A 249 -9.05 -5.29 8.00
CA ILE A 249 -8.98 -6.58 8.69
C ILE A 249 -9.13 -7.68 7.64
N TYR A 250 -8.10 -8.49 7.46
CA TYR A 250 -8.09 -9.60 6.51
C TYR A 250 -8.67 -10.88 7.11
N ASN A 251 -9.06 -11.85 6.23
CA ASN A 251 -9.66 -13.12 6.65
C ASN A 251 -8.70 -14.01 7.47
N TRP A 252 -7.38 -13.79 7.35
CA TRP A 252 -6.37 -14.52 8.12
C TRP A 252 -6.00 -13.86 9.44
N HIS A 253 -6.56 -12.69 9.77
CA HIS A 253 -6.35 -12.06 11.07
C HIS A 253 -7.18 -12.74 12.16
N PRO A 254 -6.59 -13.09 13.31
CA PRO A 254 -7.30 -13.72 14.42
C PRO A 254 -8.04 -12.68 15.29
N TYR A 255 -8.69 -11.69 14.66
CA TYR A 255 -9.27 -10.55 15.38
C TYR A 255 -10.37 -10.97 16.37
N LYS A 256 -11.19 -11.99 16.04
CA LYS A 256 -12.26 -12.45 16.94
C LYS A 256 -11.73 -12.93 18.27
N SER A 257 -10.67 -13.73 18.27
CA SER A 257 -10.04 -14.24 19.49
C SER A 257 -9.31 -13.14 20.27
N VAL A 258 -8.72 -12.18 19.58
CA VAL A 258 -8.10 -11.00 20.23
C VAL A 258 -9.15 -10.15 20.92
N LEU A 259 -10.30 -9.88 20.29
CA LEU A 259 -11.38 -9.10 20.88
C LEU A 259 -11.99 -9.76 22.11
N SER A 260 -12.24 -11.07 22.04
CA SER A 260 -12.75 -11.83 23.20
C SER A 260 -11.79 -11.77 24.38
N LEU A 261 -10.49 -12.03 24.15
CA LEU A 261 -9.48 -11.93 25.19
C LEU A 261 -9.35 -10.51 25.76
N PHE A 262 -9.38 -9.51 24.87
CA PHE A 262 -9.29 -8.11 25.28
C PHE A 262 -10.48 -7.68 26.14
N SER A 263 -11.72 -8.05 25.76
CA SER A 263 -12.91 -7.70 26.51
C SER A 263 -12.90 -8.32 27.92
N ASP A 264 -12.46 -9.60 28.06
CA ASP A 264 -12.29 -10.24 29.35
C ASP A 264 -11.22 -9.55 30.19
N PHE A 265 -10.10 -9.16 29.58
CA PHE A 265 -9.05 -8.41 30.26
C PHE A 265 -9.51 -7.01 30.70
N ALA A 266 -10.36 -6.35 29.92
CA ALA A 266 -10.83 -4.99 30.15
C ALA A 266 -11.80 -4.86 31.36
N LYS A 267 -12.44 -5.95 31.79
CA LYS A 267 -13.39 -5.95 32.91
C LYS A 267 -12.77 -5.29 34.16
N GLY A 268 -13.44 -4.25 34.67
CA GLY A 268 -12.99 -3.49 35.85
C GLY A 268 -11.73 -2.65 35.64
N LYS A 269 -11.30 -2.40 34.38
CA LYS A 269 -10.13 -1.59 34.06
C LYS A 269 -10.50 -0.39 33.18
N ASN A 270 -9.76 0.67 33.33
CA ASN A 270 -9.94 1.87 32.51
C ASN A 270 -9.13 1.77 31.19
N ILE A 271 -9.60 0.92 30.29
CA ILE A 271 -8.95 0.60 28.99
C ILE A 271 -9.98 0.49 27.87
N GLU A 272 -9.60 0.88 26.65
CA GLU A 272 -10.44 0.73 25.47
C GLU A 272 -9.64 0.37 24.22
N LEU A 273 -10.30 -0.29 23.26
CA LEU A 273 -9.78 -0.67 21.96
C LEU A 273 -10.63 -0.03 20.87
N ASN A 274 -10.00 0.79 20.04
CA ASN A 274 -10.64 1.64 19.05
C ASN A 274 -10.27 1.21 17.62
N PHE A 275 -11.27 0.90 16.79
CA PHE A 275 -11.11 0.54 15.39
C PHE A 275 -11.51 1.69 14.48
N PHE A 276 -10.61 2.10 13.56
CA PHE A 276 -10.83 3.23 12.66
C PHE A 276 -10.87 2.77 11.20
N GLY A 277 -11.97 3.09 10.50
CA GLY A 277 -12.10 2.88 9.06
C GLY A 277 -11.98 1.43 8.58
N VAL A 278 -12.38 0.48 9.42
CA VAL A 278 -12.27 -0.95 9.12
C VAL A 278 -13.30 -1.38 8.07
N ASN A 279 -12.88 -2.27 7.17
CA ASN A 279 -13.75 -2.83 6.13
C ASN A 279 -14.86 -3.74 6.68
N ARG A 280 -14.73 -4.21 7.94
CA ARG A 280 -15.70 -5.08 8.64
C ARG A 280 -16.54 -4.33 9.66
N HIS A 281 -16.81 -3.05 9.43
CA HIS A 281 -17.52 -2.19 10.39
C HIS A 281 -18.83 -2.83 10.91
N LYS A 282 -19.69 -3.29 10.01
CA LYS A 282 -20.99 -3.90 10.38
C LYS A 282 -20.82 -5.19 11.19
N GLU A 283 -19.90 -6.08 10.76
CA GLU A 283 -19.63 -7.33 11.45
C GLU A 283 -19.09 -7.10 12.87
N LEU A 284 -18.16 -6.15 13.02
CA LEU A 284 -17.61 -5.78 14.33
C LEU A 284 -18.67 -5.15 15.23
N SER A 285 -19.44 -4.19 14.72
CA SER A 285 -20.49 -3.54 15.52
C SER A 285 -21.55 -4.53 16.00
N GLN A 286 -21.92 -5.48 15.14
CA GLN A 286 -22.85 -6.54 15.52
C GLN A 286 -22.24 -7.45 16.62
N MET A 287 -20.99 -7.89 16.44
CA MET A 287 -20.30 -8.75 17.42
C MET A 287 -20.12 -8.04 18.77
N ILE A 288 -19.82 -6.73 18.77
CA ILE A 288 -19.71 -5.93 19.99
C ILE A 288 -21.06 -5.92 20.73
N ALA A 289 -22.17 -5.64 20.03
CA ALA A 289 -23.49 -5.62 20.63
C ALA A 289 -23.94 -7.00 21.16
N GLU A 290 -23.72 -8.07 20.39
CA GLU A 290 -24.09 -9.43 20.79
C GLU A 290 -23.35 -9.93 22.04
N ASN A 291 -22.13 -9.41 22.30
CA ASN A 291 -21.30 -9.81 23.43
C ASN A 291 -21.23 -8.75 24.55
N HIS A 292 -21.96 -7.63 24.44
CA HIS A 292 -21.97 -6.55 25.43
C HIS A 292 -20.58 -5.93 25.69
N TRP A 293 -19.82 -5.63 24.61
CA TRP A 293 -18.46 -5.09 24.69
C TRP A 293 -18.38 -3.56 24.47
N GLU A 294 -19.52 -2.86 24.43
CA GLU A 294 -19.63 -1.44 24.11
C GLU A 294 -18.87 -0.53 25.07
N GLU A 295 -18.62 -0.98 26.30
CA GLU A 295 -17.86 -0.20 27.29
C GLU A 295 -16.37 -0.10 26.98
N CYS A 296 -15.81 -1.08 26.23
CA CYS A 296 -14.37 -1.20 26.03
C CYS A 296 -13.92 -1.35 24.56
N ILE A 297 -14.84 -1.58 23.60
CA ILE A 297 -14.50 -1.72 22.18
C ILE A 297 -15.38 -0.82 21.33
N HIS A 298 -14.74 0.05 20.52
CA HIS A 298 -15.45 1.02 19.69
C HIS A 298 -15.02 0.93 18.24
N VAL A 299 -15.96 1.24 17.32
CA VAL A 299 -15.70 1.22 15.87
C VAL A 299 -16.10 2.58 15.28
N TYR A 300 -15.13 3.23 14.64
CA TYR A 300 -15.29 4.54 14.03
C TYR A 300 -15.30 4.45 12.50
N PRO A 301 -16.01 5.36 11.82
CA PRO A 301 -16.04 5.41 10.37
C PRO A 301 -14.66 5.72 9.78
N ARG A 302 -14.54 5.55 8.46
CA ARG A 302 -13.35 5.95 7.71
C ARG A 302 -13.22 7.48 7.72
N MET A 303 -12.01 7.97 7.95
CA MET A 303 -11.67 9.38 7.93
C MET A 303 -10.38 9.62 7.15
N ASN A 304 -10.08 10.87 6.84
CA ASN A 304 -8.84 11.26 6.17
C ASN A 304 -7.63 11.02 7.05
N LEU A 305 -6.47 10.79 6.44
CA LEU A 305 -5.22 10.58 7.17
C LEU A 305 -4.86 11.78 8.06
N ASN A 306 -5.10 13.01 7.58
CA ASN A 306 -4.84 14.23 8.34
C ASN A 306 -5.74 14.39 9.58
N GLU A 307 -6.94 13.81 9.55
CA GLU A 307 -7.86 13.76 10.69
C GLU A 307 -7.53 12.59 11.61
N LEU A 308 -7.13 11.46 11.03
CA LEU A 308 -6.86 10.22 11.76
C LEU A 308 -5.56 10.28 12.57
N LEU A 309 -4.46 10.82 12.01
CA LEU A 309 -3.16 10.81 12.69
C LEU A 309 -3.14 11.58 14.02
N PRO A 310 -3.77 12.76 14.14
CA PRO A 310 -3.91 13.43 15.45
C PRO A 310 -4.64 12.57 16.48
N ILE A 311 -5.68 11.83 16.07
CA ILE A 311 -6.42 10.92 16.95
C ILE A 311 -5.53 9.75 17.37
N LEU A 312 -4.85 9.09 16.41
CA LEU A 312 -3.93 7.99 16.69
C LEU A 312 -2.78 8.42 17.61
N SER A 313 -2.29 9.65 17.44
CA SER A 313 -1.22 10.20 18.29
C SER A 313 -1.63 10.33 19.77
N GLN A 314 -2.91 10.42 20.06
CA GLN A 314 -3.44 10.45 21.44
C GLN A 314 -3.56 9.06 22.06
N HIS A 315 -3.45 7.98 21.27
CA HIS A 315 -3.51 6.60 21.76
C HIS A 315 -2.17 6.18 22.39
N ASN A 316 -2.24 5.23 23.31
CA ASN A 316 -1.07 4.72 24.02
C ASN A 316 -0.38 3.60 23.26
N LEU A 317 -1.16 2.78 22.55
CA LEU A 317 -0.69 1.62 21.78
C LEU A 317 -1.36 1.55 20.41
N MET A 318 -0.65 0.96 19.46
CA MET A 318 -1.17 0.60 18.14
C MET A 318 -1.29 -0.91 18.03
N LEU A 319 -2.49 -1.44 17.81
CA LEU A 319 -2.70 -2.85 17.51
C LEU A 319 -2.37 -3.11 16.05
N LEU A 320 -1.63 -4.17 15.78
CA LEU A 320 -1.34 -4.64 14.42
C LEU A 320 -1.47 -6.16 14.37
N PHE A 321 -2.18 -6.67 13.36
CA PHE A 321 -2.24 -8.08 13.08
C PHE A 321 -1.18 -8.51 12.07
N ASN A 322 -0.73 -9.77 12.16
CA ASN A 322 0.31 -10.30 11.30
C ASN A 322 -0.17 -10.44 9.85
N GLU A 323 0.50 -9.77 8.93
CA GLU A 323 0.31 -9.88 7.48
C GLU A 323 1.38 -10.76 6.82
N TYR A 324 2.19 -11.44 7.63
CA TYR A 324 3.25 -12.39 7.24
C TYR A 324 4.23 -11.76 6.24
N SER A 325 4.31 -12.27 5.01
CA SER A 325 5.21 -11.76 3.97
C SER A 325 4.68 -10.52 3.24
N ILE A 326 3.46 -10.06 3.55
CA ILE A 326 2.92 -8.79 3.01
C ILE A 326 3.37 -7.64 3.91
N MET A 327 3.95 -6.61 3.30
CA MET A 327 4.32 -5.38 3.98
C MET A 327 3.24 -4.32 3.78
N GLY A 328 2.24 -4.31 4.63
CA GLY A 328 1.18 -3.29 4.64
C GLY A 328 1.72 -1.88 4.94
N THR A 329 0.95 -0.85 4.59
CA THR A 329 1.39 0.55 4.77
C THR A 329 1.14 1.10 6.18
N LYS A 330 0.15 0.59 6.90
CA LYS A 330 -0.24 1.09 8.24
C LYS A 330 0.87 0.99 9.30
N ILE A 331 1.73 -0.03 9.22
CA ILE A 331 2.86 -0.20 10.13
C ILE A 331 3.82 0.99 10.08
N TYR A 332 4.02 1.57 8.90
CA TYR A 332 4.90 2.74 8.75
C TYR A 332 4.31 3.98 9.42
N ASP A 333 2.99 4.20 9.32
CA ASP A 333 2.34 5.31 10.02
C ASP A 333 2.46 5.14 11.53
N TYR A 334 2.30 3.92 12.06
CA TYR A 334 2.46 3.62 13.50
C TYR A 334 3.89 3.86 13.99
N ILE A 335 4.89 3.41 13.22
CA ILE A 335 6.30 3.66 13.52
C ILE A 335 6.61 5.16 13.46
N GLY A 336 6.08 5.85 12.44
CA GLY A 336 6.25 7.30 12.29
C GLY A 336 5.69 8.08 13.47
N LEU A 337 4.52 7.71 13.98
CA LEU A 337 3.90 8.30 15.16
C LEU A 337 4.66 8.01 16.47
N ARG A 338 5.66 7.12 16.44
CA ARG A 338 6.41 6.69 17.64
C ARG A 338 5.48 6.20 18.74
N ARG A 339 4.47 5.43 18.38
CA ARG A 339 3.58 4.73 19.31
C ARG A 339 3.95 3.27 19.33
N LYS A 340 4.03 2.69 20.53
CA LYS A 340 4.40 1.27 20.70
C LYS A 340 3.37 0.37 20.01
N ILE A 341 3.84 -0.53 19.16
CA ILE A 341 3.00 -1.47 18.42
C ILE A 341 2.81 -2.74 19.25
N LEU A 342 1.59 -3.15 19.46
CA LEU A 342 1.21 -4.46 19.97
C LEU A 342 0.88 -5.34 18.76
N PHE A 343 1.82 -6.21 18.38
CA PHE A 343 1.73 -7.02 17.17
C PHE A 343 1.22 -8.44 17.51
N CYS A 344 0.04 -8.79 17.07
CA CYS A 344 -0.67 -10.04 17.35
C CYS A 344 -0.85 -10.89 16.08
N TYR A 345 -0.92 -12.16 16.26
CA TYR A 345 0.03 -13.14 16.78
C TYR A 345 0.22 -14.18 15.69
N SER A 346 1.35 -14.90 15.72
CA SER A 346 1.78 -15.76 14.62
C SER A 346 1.61 -17.27 14.89
N ASN A 347 1.64 -17.70 16.16
CA ASN A 347 1.77 -19.11 16.51
C ASN A 347 0.57 -19.70 17.28
N ASP A 348 -0.48 -18.90 17.51
CA ASP A 348 -1.73 -19.40 18.09
C ASP A 348 -2.44 -20.34 17.10
N GLN A 349 -3.12 -21.39 17.61
CA GLN A 349 -3.82 -22.37 16.75
C GLN A 349 -4.84 -21.70 15.82
N ASP A 350 -5.58 -20.70 16.31
CA ASP A 350 -6.55 -19.96 15.51
C ASP A 350 -5.84 -19.21 14.37
N ALA A 351 -4.72 -18.53 14.67
CA ALA A 351 -3.95 -17.78 13.68
C ALA A 351 -3.36 -18.70 12.61
N LEU A 352 -2.81 -19.84 13.00
CA LEU A 352 -2.28 -20.84 12.07
C LEU A 352 -3.37 -21.45 11.18
N PHE A 353 -4.54 -21.75 11.75
CA PHE A 353 -5.69 -22.23 10.98
C PHE A 353 -6.15 -21.18 9.95
N LEU A 354 -6.32 -19.94 10.38
CA LEU A 354 -6.74 -18.84 9.50
C LEU A 354 -5.71 -18.57 8.40
N LYS A 355 -4.42 -18.59 8.74
CA LYS A 355 -3.32 -18.48 7.77
C LYS A 355 -3.41 -19.57 6.72
N LYS A 356 -3.47 -20.83 7.12
CA LYS A 356 -3.56 -21.97 6.22
C LYS A 356 -4.77 -21.87 5.27
N LYS A 357 -5.91 -21.40 5.79
CA LYS A 357 -7.17 -21.34 5.04
C LYS A 357 -7.26 -20.15 4.10
N PHE A 358 -6.76 -18.99 4.48
CA PHE A 358 -7.06 -17.72 3.81
C PHE A 358 -5.85 -16.98 3.27
N TYR A 359 -4.63 -17.23 3.77
CA TYR A 359 -3.45 -16.50 3.33
C TYR A 359 -3.04 -16.94 1.91
N PRO A 360 -2.85 -15.98 0.98
CA PRO A 360 -2.72 -16.32 -0.45
C PRO A 360 -1.29 -16.57 -0.93
N ILE A 361 -0.27 -16.33 -0.08
CA ILE A 361 1.14 -16.34 -0.49
C ILE A 361 1.85 -17.53 0.16
N ASP A 362 2.64 -18.26 -0.65
CA ASP A 362 3.50 -19.33 -0.17
C ASP A 362 4.73 -18.80 0.54
N GLU A 363 5.17 -19.51 1.57
CA GLU A 363 6.43 -19.25 2.22
C GLU A 363 7.62 -19.53 1.28
N LEU A 364 8.68 -18.76 1.44
CA LEU A 364 9.92 -18.92 0.70
C LEU A 364 11.06 -19.31 1.66
N GLU A 365 11.87 -20.26 1.24
CA GLU A 365 13.08 -20.61 1.96
C GLU A 365 14.15 -19.51 1.85
N GLY A 366 15.03 -19.38 2.85
CA GLY A 366 16.16 -18.46 2.86
C GLY A 366 15.82 -16.97 2.81
N VAL A 367 14.59 -16.60 3.18
CA VAL A 367 14.12 -15.22 3.39
C VAL A 367 13.09 -15.21 4.49
N SER A 368 12.96 -14.10 5.22
CA SER A 368 11.93 -13.99 6.24
C SER A 368 10.54 -13.98 5.63
N ASN A 369 9.65 -14.78 6.19
CA ASN A 369 8.23 -14.83 5.88
C ASN A 369 7.39 -13.97 6.85
N HIS A 370 8.04 -13.18 7.72
CA HIS A 370 7.43 -12.33 8.74
C HIS A 370 7.99 -10.91 8.68
N VAL A 371 7.84 -10.27 7.52
CA VAL A 371 8.49 -8.97 7.21
C VAL A 371 8.10 -7.83 8.15
N GLN A 372 6.90 -7.87 8.73
CA GLN A 372 6.47 -6.89 9.72
C GLN A 372 7.11 -7.12 11.10
N GLU A 373 7.31 -8.38 11.51
CA GLU A 373 8.05 -8.69 12.73
C GLU A 373 9.49 -8.20 12.64
N ASP A 374 10.15 -8.42 11.50
CA ASP A 374 11.52 -7.95 11.26
C ASP A 374 11.61 -6.43 11.35
N LEU A 375 10.64 -5.72 10.76
CA LEU A 375 10.58 -4.27 10.84
C LEU A 375 10.42 -3.78 12.29
N ILE A 376 9.52 -4.39 13.07
CA ILE A 376 9.30 -4.05 14.48
C ILE A 376 10.57 -4.31 15.31
N ARG A 377 11.27 -5.44 15.07
CA ARG A 377 12.53 -5.77 15.76
C ARG A 377 13.63 -4.77 15.41
N ASN A 378 13.82 -4.50 14.12
CA ASN A 378 14.85 -3.59 13.62
C ASN A 378 14.66 -2.15 14.10
N THR A 379 13.42 -1.74 14.31
CA THR A 379 13.08 -0.40 14.77
C THR A 379 12.81 -0.33 16.28
N GLN A 380 12.77 -1.44 16.98
CA GLN A 380 12.37 -1.52 18.41
C GLN A 380 11.03 -0.83 18.68
N SER A 381 10.12 -0.81 17.68
CA SER A 381 8.90 -0.02 17.72
C SER A 381 7.72 -0.73 18.41
N GLY A 382 7.89 -1.99 18.89
CA GLY A 382 6.77 -2.70 19.47
C GLY A 382 7.10 -4.01 20.15
N ILE A 383 6.02 -4.70 20.56
CA ILE A 383 6.04 -6.00 21.21
C ILE A 383 5.42 -7.02 20.25
N ILE A 384 6.13 -8.09 19.99
CA ILE A 384 5.66 -9.20 19.15
C ILE A 384 5.08 -10.27 20.06
N VAL A 385 3.78 -10.46 19.96
CA VAL A 385 3.02 -11.45 20.72
C VAL A 385 2.80 -12.68 19.84
N LYS A 386 3.13 -13.86 20.35
CA LYS A 386 3.06 -15.12 19.61
C LYS A 386 1.71 -15.82 19.73
N ASP A 387 1.07 -15.71 20.89
CA ASP A 387 -0.17 -16.41 21.25
C ASP A 387 -1.02 -15.64 22.27
N LYS A 388 -2.19 -16.18 22.60
CA LYS A 388 -3.16 -15.61 23.55
C LYS A 388 -2.58 -15.42 24.96
N ALA A 389 -1.78 -16.38 25.44
CA ALA A 389 -1.20 -16.34 26.79
C ALA A 389 -0.18 -15.20 26.91
N GLN A 390 0.67 -15.05 25.88
CA GLN A 390 1.60 -13.94 25.82
C GLN A 390 0.87 -12.60 25.67
N LEU A 391 -0.20 -12.54 24.85
CA LEU A 391 -1.01 -11.30 24.73
C LEU A 391 -1.54 -10.85 26.09
N LEU A 392 -2.11 -11.76 26.87
CA LEU A 392 -2.61 -11.45 28.21
C LEU A 392 -1.50 -10.96 29.15
N THR A 393 -0.34 -11.59 29.07
CA THR A 393 0.83 -11.22 29.88
C THR A 393 1.31 -9.81 29.54
N GLU A 394 1.44 -9.50 28.26
CA GLU A 394 1.91 -8.18 27.82
C GLU A 394 0.85 -7.09 28.07
N LEU A 395 -0.44 -7.37 27.90
CA LEU A 395 -1.51 -6.43 28.28
C LEU A 395 -1.46 -6.09 29.77
N LYS A 396 -1.20 -7.04 30.67
CA LYS A 396 -1.03 -6.78 32.11
C LYS A 396 0.15 -5.85 32.38
N LYS A 397 1.32 -6.11 31.76
CA LYS A 397 2.51 -5.27 31.91
C LYS A 397 2.26 -3.84 31.41
N LEU A 398 1.68 -3.71 30.22
CA LEU A 398 1.37 -2.42 29.60
C LEU A 398 0.34 -1.64 30.41
N TYR A 399 -0.70 -2.29 30.93
CA TYR A 399 -1.68 -1.64 31.77
C TYR A 399 -1.07 -1.14 33.08
N ASN A 400 -0.17 -1.92 33.71
CA ASN A 400 0.55 -1.49 34.91
C ASN A 400 1.49 -0.31 34.62
N GLU A 401 2.21 -0.32 33.48
CA GLU A 401 3.02 0.83 33.03
C GLU A 401 2.17 2.07 32.84
N PHE A 402 1.02 1.94 32.15
CA PHE A 402 0.09 3.04 31.96
C PHE A 402 -0.46 3.59 33.27
N THR A 403 -0.87 2.72 34.18
CA THR A 403 -1.41 3.13 35.51
C THR A 403 -0.37 3.88 36.32
N ALA A 404 0.90 3.49 36.22
CA ALA A 404 2.00 4.12 36.94
C ALA A 404 2.45 5.45 36.34
N LYS A 405 2.43 5.57 34.98
CA LYS A 405 3.06 6.71 34.26
C LYS A 405 2.07 7.58 33.48
N GLY A 406 0.83 7.14 33.28
CA GLY A 406 -0.16 7.81 32.42
C GLY A 406 0.14 7.72 30.92
N CYS A 407 1.18 6.99 30.53
CA CYS A 407 1.58 6.80 29.12
C CYS A 407 2.35 5.49 28.95
N ILE A 408 2.51 5.08 27.69
CA ILE A 408 3.36 3.94 27.29
C ILE A 408 4.58 4.48 26.53
N ALA A 409 5.77 4.16 27.01
CA ALA A 409 7.01 4.57 26.36
C ALA A 409 7.24 3.78 25.06
N CYS A 410 7.79 4.46 24.04
CA CYS A 410 8.21 3.84 22.79
C CYS A 410 9.61 4.35 22.42
N ASP A 411 10.62 3.50 22.60
CA ASP A 411 12.03 3.82 22.35
C ASP A 411 12.45 3.39 20.94
N SER A 412 11.61 3.70 19.94
CA SER A 412 11.84 3.31 18.54
C SER A 412 13.08 3.98 17.96
N GLN A 413 13.85 3.20 17.18
CA GLN A 413 15.12 3.59 16.59
C GLN A 413 15.07 3.47 15.06
N ASN A 414 15.92 4.22 14.37
CA ASN A 414 16.09 4.15 12.92
C ASN A 414 14.78 4.36 12.13
N VAL A 415 13.83 5.10 12.68
CA VAL A 415 12.50 5.29 12.09
C VAL A 415 12.57 6.11 10.80
N GLU A 416 13.49 7.07 10.72
CA GLU A 416 13.62 8.02 9.62
C GLU A 416 13.91 7.34 8.28
N GLN A 417 14.60 6.20 8.28
CA GLN A 417 14.87 5.40 7.07
C GLN A 417 13.60 4.80 6.44
N TYR A 418 12.50 4.76 7.18
CA TYR A 418 11.19 4.33 6.69
C TYR A 418 10.25 5.51 6.37
N SER A 419 10.79 6.71 6.19
CA SER A 419 10.02 7.83 5.64
C SER A 419 9.96 7.75 4.11
N ARG A 420 8.86 8.21 3.52
CA ARG A 420 8.74 8.32 2.05
C ARG A 420 9.77 9.26 1.45
N LYS A 421 10.24 10.24 2.21
CA LYS A 421 11.32 11.16 1.80
C LYS A 421 12.64 10.40 1.64
N HIS A 422 12.97 9.51 2.59
CA HIS A 422 14.15 8.64 2.47
C HIS A 422 14.02 7.68 1.27
N GLY A 423 12.83 7.10 1.04
CA GLY A 423 12.57 6.29 -0.15
C GLY A 423 12.80 7.07 -1.47
N ALA A 424 12.43 8.35 -1.52
CA ALA A 424 12.72 9.22 -2.65
C ALA A 424 14.22 9.50 -2.82
N LYS A 425 14.97 9.62 -1.72
CA LYS A 425 16.44 9.73 -1.76
C LYS A 425 17.07 8.48 -2.38
N LEU A 426 16.69 7.28 -1.93
CA LEU A 426 17.20 6.02 -2.49
C LEU A 426 16.88 5.89 -3.99
N LEU A 427 15.67 6.28 -4.40
CA LEU A 427 15.33 6.31 -5.83
C LEU A 427 16.17 7.32 -6.62
N ALA A 428 16.41 8.50 -6.05
CA ALA A 428 17.26 9.51 -6.71
C ALA A 428 18.70 9.04 -6.90
N GLU A 429 19.26 8.32 -5.93
CA GLU A 429 20.58 7.70 -6.02
C GLU A 429 20.61 6.68 -7.16
N LEU A 430 19.63 5.77 -7.22
CA LEU A 430 19.50 4.82 -8.32
C LEU A 430 19.40 5.48 -9.69
N VAL A 431 18.57 6.53 -9.82
CA VAL A 431 18.38 7.28 -11.08
C VAL A 431 19.68 7.95 -11.53
N LYS A 432 20.51 8.41 -10.60
CA LYS A 432 21.82 9.03 -10.92
C LYS A 432 22.87 8.03 -11.39
N GLU A 433 22.75 6.78 -10.95
CA GLU A 433 23.66 5.70 -11.33
C GLU A 433 23.31 5.05 -12.68
N ILE A 434 22.08 5.21 -13.16
CA ILE A 434 21.61 4.75 -14.49
C ILE A 434 21.91 5.82 -15.55
#